data_2df7abec2309ebc3812585844e4dd96f
#
_entry.id   2df7abec2309ebc3812585844e4dd96f
#
_cell.length_a   1.000
_cell.length_b   1.000
_cell.length_c   1.000
_cell.angle_alpha   90.00
_cell.angle_beta   90.00
_cell.angle_gamma   90.00
#
_symmetry.space_group_name_H-M   'P 1'
#
loop_
_entity.id
_entity.type
_entity.pdbx_description
1 polymer ?
#
loop_
_entity_poly.entity_id
_entity_poly.type
_entity_poly.pdbx_seq_one_letter_code
_entity_poly.pdbx_strand_id
1 'polypeptide(L)'
;MTNRQILQAMSGLMAGMFVAILAGTVVANALPTIIADLGASQSSYTWVVTAELLAMTATVPLWGKLSDLFDKKLLLQLSLGMFVVGSLLAGFSHGVDLLIFSRVVQGIGAGGLTALAQVVMAAIIPPRRLGKYAGIFGAVFAIGTVAGPLVGGVLVDTSWLGWRWCFFIGVPFALLAIALLQRTLRLPAVARREVKIDFLGAFLIVAGVCALLIWVTLAGNEFDWASWQTAALTGAGVLLLVAAVSVEARTAEPVIPLGIFRNRTVTLTTVASLLVGVAMFGGTVFLSQYFQVSLGKSPTVAGLMSLPMILGLLVSSTVAGQVISKTGVWKRYLVAGAVIMTVGLGLLSTIDAGTSFTLLSVYMAVLGIGVGMLMQNLVLAAQNDVPASELGAATSVLSFFRSMGGTIGTSVLGAILANRVASEMTKGLDAAGIPSGGDGGGERSVPDMSTLPEPVRQIVEHAYGVATADLFLIATPCALLALLTVVFIKEKPLKTTSGMERLAEEAGAATETDTETETDTDTETDKTVVGS
;
A
#
# COMPACT_ATOMS: atom_id res chain seq x y z
N MET A 1 9.14 -23.87 -13.24
CA MET A 1 7.99 -23.51 -14.13
C MET A 1 8.49 -22.91 -15.44
N THR A 2 7.81 -23.17 -16.57
CA THR A 2 8.12 -22.53 -17.87
C THR A 2 7.67 -21.07 -17.88
N ASN A 3 8.29 -20.22 -18.73
CA ASN A 3 7.88 -18.81 -18.85
C ASN A 3 6.39 -18.64 -19.19
N ARG A 4 5.79 -19.57 -19.96
CA ARG A 4 4.37 -19.56 -20.29
C ARG A 4 3.51 -19.82 -19.05
N GLN A 5 3.88 -20.76 -18.21
CA GLN A 5 3.17 -21.05 -16.96
C GLN A 5 3.26 -19.89 -15.97
N ILE A 6 4.43 -19.23 -15.88
CA ILE A 6 4.61 -18.03 -15.05
C ILE A 6 3.68 -16.92 -15.52
N LEU A 7 3.64 -16.61 -16.82
CA LEU A 7 2.77 -15.58 -17.38
C LEU A 7 1.27 -15.90 -17.19
N GLN A 8 0.88 -17.16 -17.30
CA GLN A 8 -0.48 -17.60 -17.03
C GLN A 8 -0.86 -17.45 -15.55
N ALA A 9 0.01 -17.82 -14.62
CA ALA A 9 -0.22 -17.60 -13.18
C ALA A 9 -0.29 -16.11 -12.86
N MET A 10 0.62 -15.31 -13.45
CA MET A 10 0.61 -13.86 -13.29
C MET A 10 -0.66 -13.19 -13.81
N SER A 11 -1.27 -13.68 -14.90
CA SER A 11 -2.49 -13.06 -15.44
C SER A 11 -3.63 -13.05 -14.42
N GLY A 12 -3.82 -14.15 -13.69
CA GLY A 12 -4.81 -14.21 -12.60
C GLY A 12 -4.48 -13.30 -11.42
N LEU A 13 -3.20 -13.25 -11.01
CA LEU A 13 -2.75 -12.35 -9.94
C LEU A 13 -2.94 -10.89 -10.33
N MET A 14 -2.56 -10.52 -11.55
CA MET A 14 -2.68 -9.16 -12.06
C MET A 14 -4.14 -8.74 -12.20
N ALA A 15 -5.03 -9.65 -12.65
CA ALA A 15 -6.46 -9.40 -12.69
C ALA A 15 -7.02 -9.12 -11.29
N GLY A 16 -6.62 -9.90 -10.27
CA GLY A 16 -7.02 -9.65 -8.89
C GLY A 16 -6.53 -8.30 -8.36
N MET A 17 -5.26 -7.96 -8.58
CA MET A 17 -4.70 -6.65 -8.19
C MET A 17 -5.38 -5.49 -8.92
N PHE A 18 -5.63 -5.63 -10.22
CA PHE A 18 -6.34 -4.62 -11.00
C PHE A 18 -7.72 -4.32 -10.42
N VAL A 19 -8.47 -5.36 -10.05
CA VAL A 19 -9.79 -5.21 -9.42
C VAL A 19 -9.71 -4.45 -8.11
N ALA A 20 -8.75 -4.79 -7.25
CA ALA A 20 -8.58 -4.11 -5.95
C ALA A 20 -8.25 -2.61 -6.13
N ILE A 21 -7.36 -2.27 -7.07
CA ILE A 21 -6.99 -0.88 -7.36
C ILE A 21 -8.16 -0.12 -8.00
N LEU A 22 -8.79 -0.73 -9.00
CA LEU A 22 -9.93 -0.13 -9.71
C LEU A 22 -11.08 0.19 -8.74
N ALA A 23 -11.45 -0.76 -7.88
CA ALA A 23 -12.54 -0.58 -6.93
C ALA A 23 -12.28 0.57 -5.95
N GLY A 24 -11.06 0.67 -5.41
CA GLY A 24 -10.68 1.78 -4.53
C GLY A 24 -10.80 3.14 -5.22
N THR A 25 -10.31 3.24 -6.46
CA THR A 25 -10.30 4.50 -7.22
C THR A 25 -11.66 4.90 -7.80
N VAL A 26 -12.46 3.93 -8.24
CA VAL A 26 -13.85 4.15 -8.71
C VAL A 26 -14.72 4.67 -7.59
N VAL A 27 -14.67 4.04 -6.41
CA VAL A 27 -15.50 4.42 -5.26
C VAL A 27 -15.10 5.78 -4.71
N ALA A 28 -13.80 6.08 -4.62
CA ALA A 28 -13.33 7.39 -4.17
C ALA A 28 -13.90 8.54 -5.01
N ASN A 29 -14.08 8.33 -6.32
CA ASN A 29 -14.66 9.33 -7.22
C ASN A 29 -16.19 9.44 -7.09
N ALA A 30 -16.88 8.34 -6.79
CA ALA A 30 -18.33 8.28 -6.63
C ALA A 30 -18.81 8.72 -5.23
N LEU A 31 -17.90 8.83 -4.28
CA LEU A 31 -18.23 8.97 -2.86
C LEU A 31 -19.09 10.20 -2.51
N PRO A 32 -18.86 11.40 -3.09
CA PRO A 32 -19.74 12.55 -2.84
C PRO A 32 -21.20 12.24 -3.20
N THR A 33 -21.44 11.59 -4.34
CA THR A 33 -22.79 11.19 -4.78
C THR A 33 -23.39 10.12 -3.87
N ILE A 34 -22.58 9.14 -3.43
CA ILE A 34 -23.01 8.09 -2.50
C ILE A 34 -23.52 8.67 -1.19
N ILE A 35 -22.74 9.59 -0.61
CA ILE A 35 -23.07 10.22 0.68
C ILE A 35 -24.31 11.09 0.55
N ALA A 36 -24.44 11.84 -0.55
CA ALA A 36 -25.64 12.65 -0.82
C ALA A 36 -26.89 11.78 -0.99
N ASP A 37 -26.82 10.66 -1.74
CA ASP A 37 -27.96 9.74 -1.96
C ASP A 37 -28.40 9.03 -0.67
N LEU A 38 -27.44 8.71 0.21
CA LEU A 38 -27.74 8.09 1.51
C LEU A 38 -28.11 9.08 2.61
N GLY A 39 -28.12 10.40 2.32
CA GLY A 39 -28.41 11.45 3.30
C GLY A 39 -27.45 11.47 4.48
N ALA A 40 -26.18 11.12 4.25
CA ALA A 40 -25.20 10.88 5.28
C ALA A 40 -24.32 12.11 5.58
N SER A 41 -23.65 12.11 6.73
CA SER A 41 -22.80 13.21 7.18
C SER A 41 -21.40 13.17 6.53
N GLN A 42 -20.67 14.29 6.64
CA GLN A 42 -19.26 14.37 6.23
C GLN A 42 -18.37 13.38 7.03
N SER A 43 -18.69 13.12 8.28
CA SER A 43 -18.01 12.08 9.08
C SER A 43 -18.19 10.70 8.45
N SER A 44 -19.38 10.38 7.96
CA SER A 44 -19.67 9.14 7.25
C SER A 44 -18.85 9.00 5.97
N TYR A 45 -18.63 10.10 5.24
CA TYR A 45 -17.72 10.14 4.08
C TYR A 45 -16.32 9.64 4.44
N THR A 46 -15.76 10.22 5.51
CA THR A 46 -14.43 9.82 6.00
C THR A 46 -14.39 8.35 6.40
N TRP A 47 -15.42 7.88 7.11
CA TRP A 47 -15.48 6.48 7.56
C TRP A 47 -15.59 5.47 6.42
N VAL A 48 -16.32 5.75 5.35
CA VAL A 48 -16.43 4.84 4.19
C VAL A 48 -15.09 4.60 3.52
N VAL A 49 -14.23 5.63 3.42
CA VAL A 49 -12.86 5.47 2.89
C VAL A 49 -11.94 4.80 3.90
N THR A 50 -11.97 5.31 5.12
CA THR A 50 -11.03 4.90 6.19
C THR A 50 -11.22 3.44 6.57
N ALA A 51 -12.46 2.95 6.65
CA ALA A 51 -12.76 1.58 7.03
C ALA A 51 -12.10 0.55 6.10
N GLU A 52 -12.12 0.77 4.79
CA GLU A 52 -11.44 -0.10 3.83
C GLU A 52 -9.92 -0.06 3.99
N LEU A 53 -9.33 1.14 4.06
CA LEU A 53 -7.90 1.32 4.19
C LEU A 53 -7.36 0.74 5.50
N LEU A 54 -8.10 0.92 6.59
CA LEU A 54 -7.75 0.35 7.89
C LEU A 54 -7.78 -1.19 7.84
N ALA A 55 -8.88 -1.75 7.36
CA ALA A 55 -9.05 -3.19 7.27
C ALA A 55 -7.99 -3.82 6.33
N MET A 56 -7.73 -3.16 5.19
CA MET A 56 -6.69 -3.58 4.25
C MET A 56 -5.31 -3.57 4.93
N THR A 57 -4.91 -2.45 5.53
CA THR A 57 -3.58 -2.29 6.12
C THR A 57 -3.38 -3.23 7.30
N ALA A 58 -4.34 -3.30 8.23
CA ALA A 58 -4.22 -4.09 9.43
C ALA A 58 -4.17 -5.60 9.17
N THR A 59 -4.79 -6.09 8.08
CA THR A 59 -4.84 -7.52 7.76
C THR A 59 -3.69 -8.02 6.88
N VAL A 60 -2.91 -7.13 6.26
CA VAL A 60 -1.77 -7.51 5.40
C VAL A 60 -0.78 -8.45 6.10
N PRO A 61 -0.33 -8.21 7.37
CA PRO A 61 0.59 -9.13 8.05
C PRO A 61 -0.03 -10.52 8.28
N LEU A 62 -1.34 -10.58 8.58
CA LEU A 62 -2.07 -11.83 8.76
C LEU A 62 -2.06 -12.68 7.50
N TRP A 63 -2.38 -12.08 6.34
CA TRP A 63 -2.34 -12.76 5.05
C TRP A 63 -0.94 -13.26 4.70
N GLY A 64 0.11 -12.49 5.08
CA GLY A 64 1.49 -12.92 4.92
C GLY A 64 1.81 -14.17 5.72
N LYS A 65 1.52 -14.17 7.02
CA LYS A 65 1.75 -15.35 7.87
C LYS A 65 0.92 -16.54 7.42
N LEU A 66 -0.37 -16.33 7.11
CA LEU A 66 -1.21 -17.40 6.58
C LEU A 66 -0.64 -18.02 5.31
N SER A 67 0.02 -17.21 4.46
CA SER A 67 0.64 -17.70 3.23
C SER A 67 1.86 -18.61 3.45
N ASP A 68 2.52 -18.49 4.59
CA ASP A 68 3.62 -19.37 4.97
C ASP A 68 3.12 -20.71 5.56
N LEU A 69 1.88 -20.72 6.07
CA LEU A 69 1.28 -21.85 6.76
C LEU A 69 0.29 -22.66 5.90
N PHE A 70 -0.40 -21.99 4.96
CA PHE A 70 -1.50 -22.59 4.18
C PHE A 70 -1.24 -22.48 2.67
N ASP A 71 -2.07 -23.19 1.91
CA ASP A 71 -2.04 -23.13 0.44
C ASP A 71 -2.33 -21.70 -0.05
N LYS A 72 -1.33 -21.11 -0.71
CA LYS A 72 -1.37 -19.75 -1.24
C LYS A 72 -2.48 -19.54 -2.26
N LYS A 73 -2.84 -20.59 -3.03
CA LYS A 73 -3.93 -20.55 -4.01
C LYS A 73 -5.29 -20.44 -3.31
N LEU A 74 -5.50 -21.24 -2.26
CA LEU A 74 -6.72 -21.16 -1.44
C LEU A 74 -6.86 -19.78 -0.81
N LEU A 75 -5.79 -19.25 -0.23
CA LEU A 75 -5.80 -17.93 0.40
C LEU A 75 -6.10 -16.81 -0.59
N LEU A 76 -5.55 -16.86 -1.81
CA LEU A 76 -5.88 -15.90 -2.88
C LEU A 76 -7.37 -15.98 -3.27
N GLN A 77 -7.94 -17.19 -3.35
CA GLN A 77 -9.36 -17.35 -3.66
C GLN A 77 -10.25 -16.86 -2.52
N LEU A 78 -9.85 -17.09 -1.26
CA LEU A 78 -10.57 -16.56 -0.09
C LEU A 78 -10.53 -15.03 -0.08
N SER A 79 -9.38 -14.41 -0.34
CA SER A 79 -9.25 -12.95 -0.38
C SER A 79 -10.09 -12.33 -1.50
N LEU A 80 -10.09 -12.93 -2.70
CA LEU A 80 -10.99 -12.54 -3.80
C LEU A 80 -12.46 -12.76 -3.44
N GLY A 81 -12.80 -13.87 -2.79
CA GLY A 81 -14.15 -14.16 -2.33
C GLY A 81 -14.65 -13.12 -1.33
N MET A 82 -13.83 -12.76 -0.33
CA MET A 82 -14.14 -11.70 0.63
C MET A 82 -14.33 -10.35 -0.07
N PHE A 83 -13.47 -10.03 -1.03
CA PHE A 83 -13.59 -8.82 -1.84
C PHE A 83 -14.93 -8.79 -2.60
N VAL A 84 -15.32 -9.90 -3.25
CA VAL A 84 -16.61 -10.03 -3.96
C VAL A 84 -17.79 -9.88 -3.00
N VAL A 85 -17.76 -10.57 -1.85
CA VAL A 85 -18.81 -10.45 -0.83
C VAL A 85 -18.94 -9.02 -0.34
N GLY A 86 -17.83 -8.36 0.01
CA GLY A 86 -17.82 -6.95 0.42
C GLY A 86 -18.37 -6.03 -0.66
N SER A 87 -17.98 -6.26 -1.93
CA SER A 87 -18.48 -5.47 -3.07
C SER A 87 -19.98 -5.65 -3.29
N LEU A 88 -20.50 -6.88 -3.19
CA LEU A 88 -21.93 -7.14 -3.31
C LEU A 88 -22.72 -6.49 -2.16
N LEU A 89 -22.26 -6.65 -0.91
CA LEU A 89 -22.89 -6.01 0.25
C LEU A 89 -22.91 -4.49 0.11
N ALA A 90 -21.82 -3.88 -0.35
CA ALA A 90 -21.73 -2.44 -0.58
C ALA A 90 -22.71 -1.97 -1.67
N GLY A 91 -22.80 -2.70 -2.79
CA GLY A 91 -23.72 -2.38 -3.88
C GLY A 91 -25.21 -2.50 -3.49
N PHE A 92 -25.53 -3.41 -2.56
CA PHE A 92 -26.88 -3.57 -2.02
C PHE A 92 -27.13 -2.75 -0.75
N SER A 93 -26.21 -1.89 -0.33
CA SER A 93 -26.40 -1.08 0.89
C SER A 93 -27.52 -0.05 0.72
N HIS A 94 -28.36 0.07 1.75
CA HIS A 94 -29.43 1.05 1.85
C HIS A 94 -29.16 2.06 2.98
N GLY A 95 -28.03 1.96 3.66
CA GLY A 95 -27.60 2.84 4.74
C GLY A 95 -26.09 2.82 4.90
N VAL A 96 -25.59 3.84 5.59
CA VAL A 96 -24.14 4.08 5.77
C VAL A 96 -23.48 2.97 6.60
N ASP A 97 -24.15 2.47 7.64
CA ASP A 97 -23.57 1.44 8.53
C ASP A 97 -23.26 0.15 7.78
N LEU A 98 -24.20 -0.31 6.93
CA LEU A 98 -23.96 -1.47 6.08
C LEU A 98 -22.87 -1.20 5.04
N LEU A 99 -22.80 0.02 4.52
CA LEU A 99 -21.76 0.42 3.58
C LEU A 99 -20.39 0.39 4.26
N ILE A 100 -20.22 0.97 5.44
CA ILE A 100 -18.97 0.94 6.22
C ILE A 100 -18.57 -0.50 6.53
N PHE A 101 -19.51 -1.32 7.02
CA PHE A 101 -19.22 -2.75 7.28
C PHE A 101 -18.76 -3.48 5.99
N SER A 102 -19.41 -3.23 4.88
CA SER A 102 -19.06 -3.79 3.58
C SER A 102 -17.64 -3.39 3.16
N ARG A 103 -17.25 -2.13 3.42
CA ARG A 103 -15.90 -1.63 3.15
C ARG A 103 -14.84 -2.32 4.01
N VAL A 104 -15.16 -2.66 5.27
CA VAL A 104 -14.26 -3.48 6.10
C VAL A 104 -14.03 -4.86 5.46
N VAL A 105 -15.11 -5.56 5.07
CA VAL A 105 -15.01 -6.88 4.43
C VAL A 105 -14.23 -6.80 3.12
N GLN A 106 -14.50 -5.79 2.31
CA GLN A 106 -13.80 -5.53 1.04
C GLN A 106 -12.32 -5.24 1.28
N GLY A 107 -11.97 -4.44 2.30
CA GLY A 107 -10.62 -4.09 2.69
C GLY A 107 -9.81 -5.31 3.15
N ILE A 108 -10.40 -6.22 3.93
CA ILE A 108 -9.75 -7.49 4.31
C ILE A 108 -9.37 -8.29 3.05
N GLY A 109 -10.28 -8.40 2.08
CA GLY A 109 -10.01 -9.06 0.80
C GLY A 109 -8.92 -8.35 -0.02
N ALA A 110 -8.97 -7.03 -0.14
CA ALA A 110 -7.98 -6.23 -0.85
C ALA A 110 -6.58 -6.33 -0.22
N GLY A 111 -6.50 -6.36 1.12
CA GLY A 111 -5.25 -6.59 1.86
C GLY A 111 -4.62 -7.94 1.53
N GLY A 112 -5.46 -9.00 1.46
CA GLY A 112 -5.01 -10.32 1.02
C GLY A 112 -4.49 -10.33 -0.41
N LEU A 113 -5.19 -9.69 -1.34
CA LEU A 113 -4.78 -9.62 -2.74
C LEU A 113 -3.42 -8.94 -2.91
N THR A 114 -3.20 -7.82 -2.24
CA THR A 114 -1.95 -7.06 -2.35
C THR A 114 -0.76 -7.79 -1.75
N ALA A 115 -0.92 -8.43 -0.59
CA ALA A 115 0.12 -9.20 0.06
C ALA A 115 0.41 -10.51 -0.68
N LEU A 116 -0.62 -11.33 -0.92
CA LEU A 116 -0.47 -12.67 -1.50
C LEU A 116 0.01 -12.65 -2.95
N ALA A 117 -0.36 -11.64 -3.75
CA ALA A 117 0.15 -11.51 -5.11
C ALA A 117 1.68 -11.42 -5.13
N GLN A 118 2.28 -10.62 -4.26
CA GLN A 118 3.73 -10.47 -4.15
C GLN A 118 4.40 -11.73 -3.59
N VAL A 119 3.77 -12.38 -2.59
CA VAL A 119 4.27 -13.63 -2.01
C VAL A 119 4.26 -14.76 -3.03
N VAL A 120 3.15 -14.93 -3.76
CA VAL A 120 3.05 -15.97 -4.79
C VAL A 120 4.05 -15.74 -5.91
N MET A 121 4.29 -14.49 -6.30
CA MET A 121 5.33 -14.21 -7.28
C MET A 121 6.73 -14.59 -6.80
N ALA A 122 7.08 -14.27 -5.55
CA ALA A 122 8.35 -14.68 -4.97
C ALA A 122 8.47 -16.22 -4.88
N ALA A 123 7.34 -16.91 -4.68
CA ALA A 123 7.31 -18.37 -4.66
C ALA A 123 7.59 -18.99 -6.04
N ILE A 124 7.06 -18.41 -7.13
CA ILE A 124 7.14 -18.99 -8.49
C ILE A 124 8.28 -18.42 -9.35
N ILE A 125 8.77 -17.22 -9.02
CA ILE A 125 9.78 -16.51 -9.81
C ILE A 125 11.06 -16.30 -8.98
N PRO A 126 12.22 -16.73 -9.46
CA PRO A 126 13.48 -16.44 -8.80
C PRO A 126 13.71 -14.92 -8.63
N PRO A 127 14.32 -14.46 -7.53
CA PRO A 127 14.60 -13.04 -7.29
C PRO A 127 15.29 -12.36 -8.47
N ARG A 128 16.25 -13.03 -9.10
CA ARG A 128 16.96 -12.52 -10.28
C ARG A 128 16.05 -12.26 -11.50
N ARG A 129 14.90 -12.95 -11.61
CA ARG A 129 13.96 -12.78 -12.73
C ARG A 129 12.75 -11.91 -12.39
N LEU A 130 12.51 -11.61 -11.11
CA LEU A 130 11.36 -10.78 -10.67
C LEU A 130 11.34 -9.41 -11.36
N GLY A 131 12.50 -8.79 -11.53
CA GLY A 131 12.62 -7.50 -12.21
C GLY A 131 12.08 -7.49 -13.64
N LYS A 132 12.16 -8.62 -14.37
CA LYS A 132 11.59 -8.72 -15.72
C LYS A 132 10.06 -8.53 -15.74
N TYR A 133 9.38 -8.88 -14.65
CA TYR A 133 7.92 -8.81 -14.54
C TYR A 133 7.45 -7.57 -13.78
N ALA A 134 8.36 -6.79 -13.19
CA ALA A 134 8.04 -5.59 -12.41
C ALA A 134 7.23 -4.56 -13.21
N GLY A 135 7.49 -4.43 -14.52
CA GLY A 135 6.74 -3.54 -15.41
C GLY A 135 5.25 -3.91 -15.55
N ILE A 136 4.91 -5.19 -15.46
CA ILE A 136 3.50 -5.62 -15.53
C ILE A 136 2.73 -5.11 -14.31
N PHE A 137 3.35 -5.13 -13.12
CA PHE A 137 2.76 -4.55 -11.91
C PHE A 137 2.53 -3.05 -12.05
N GLY A 138 3.55 -2.34 -12.51
CA GLY A 138 3.44 -0.90 -12.77
C GLY A 138 2.32 -0.59 -13.78
N ALA A 139 2.19 -1.38 -14.85
CA ALA A 139 1.13 -1.22 -15.83
C ALA A 139 -0.27 -1.45 -15.24
N VAL A 140 -0.45 -2.50 -14.44
CA VAL A 140 -1.72 -2.78 -13.75
C VAL A 140 -2.09 -1.65 -12.80
N PHE A 141 -1.12 -1.16 -12.01
CA PHE A 141 -1.31 -0.02 -11.13
C PHE A 141 -1.69 1.25 -11.89
N ALA A 142 -0.96 1.55 -12.97
CA ALA A 142 -1.21 2.72 -13.81
C ALA A 142 -2.61 2.68 -14.44
N ILE A 143 -2.97 1.56 -15.07
CA ILE A 143 -4.27 1.41 -15.72
C ILE A 143 -5.40 1.47 -14.69
N GLY A 144 -5.27 0.79 -13.54
CA GLY A 144 -6.27 0.80 -12.48
C GLY A 144 -6.51 2.19 -11.90
N THR A 145 -5.44 2.95 -11.66
CA THR A 145 -5.53 4.31 -11.12
C THR A 145 -6.17 5.30 -12.10
N VAL A 146 -5.85 5.20 -13.39
CA VAL A 146 -6.41 6.10 -14.43
C VAL A 146 -7.84 5.68 -14.81
N ALA A 147 -8.09 4.38 -14.92
CA ALA A 147 -9.42 3.88 -15.28
C ALA A 147 -10.48 4.18 -14.21
N GLY A 148 -10.07 4.26 -12.92
CA GLY A 148 -11.00 4.51 -11.81
C GLY A 148 -11.85 5.76 -11.96
N PRO A 149 -11.27 6.97 -12.05
CA PRO A 149 -12.02 8.21 -12.24
C PRO A 149 -12.87 8.20 -13.51
N LEU A 150 -12.37 7.64 -14.60
CA LEU A 150 -13.11 7.57 -15.87
C LEU A 150 -14.34 6.66 -15.75
N VAL A 151 -14.15 5.46 -15.23
CA VAL A 151 -15.21 4.48 -15.05
C VAL A 151 -16.20 4.96 -13.97
N GLY A 152 -15.70 5.49 -12.86
CA GLY A 152 -16.53 6.01 -11.77
C GLY A 152 -17.41 7.17 -12.22
N GLY A 153 -16.85 8.13 -12.98
CA GLY A 153 -17.59 9.25 -13.56
C GLY A 153 -18.70 8.76 -14.50
N VAL A 154 -18.38 7.90 -15.46
CA VAL A 154 -19.39 7.33 -16.39
C VAL A 154 -20.50 6.59 -15.66
N LEU A 155 -20.18 5.81 -14.62
CA LEU A 155 -21.17 5.06 -13.85
C LEU A 155 -22.10 5.97 -13.05
N VAL A 156 -21.56 7.03 -12.45
CA VAL A 156 -22.34 7.98 -11.64
C VAL A 156 -23.19 8.89 -12.52
N ASP A 157 -22.65 9.37 -13.64
CA ASP A 157 -23.35 10.28 -14.56
C ASP A 157 -24.44 9.58 -15.38
N THR A 158 -24.40 8.24 -15.47
CA THR A 158 -25.39 7.45 -16.22
C THR A 158 -26.61 7.17 -15.35
N SER A 159 -27.72 7.83 -15.64
CA SER A 159 -28.95 7.83 -14.83
C SER A 159 -29.58 6.46 -14.50
N TRP A 160 -29.36 5.43 -15.35
CA TRP A 160 -29.89 4.07 -15.15
C TRP A 160 -28.92 3.12 -14.45
N LEU A 161 -27.64 3.47 -14.30
CA LEU A 161 -26.61 2.68 -13.57
C LEU A 161 -26.53 3.13 -12.12
N GLY A 162 -26.18 4.39 -11.90
CA GLY A 162 -26.00 4.97 -10.57
C GLY A 162 -24.75 4.46 -9.83
N TRP A 163 -24.48 5.01 -8.66
CA TRP A 163 -23.28 4.77 -7.88
C TRP A 163 -23.12 3.31 -7.40
N ARG A 164 -24.21 2.55 -7.28
CA ARG A 164 -24.17 1.14 -6.85
C ARG A 164 -23.34 0.27 -7.78
N TRP A 165 -23.31 0.61 -9.07
CA TRP A 165 -22.50 -0.09 -10.07
C TRP A 165 -21.00 0.12 -9.88
N CYS A 166 -20.56 1.14 -9.14
CA CYS A 166 -19.16 1.33 -8.75
C CYS A 166 -18.64 0.15 -7.91
N PHE A 167 -19.51 -0.52 -7.18
CA PHE A 167 -19.18 -1.73 -6.43
C PHE A 167 -19.36 -3.01 -7.26
N PHE A 168 -20.40 -3.08 -8.08
CA PHE A 168 -20.67 -4.28 -8.89
C PHE A 168 -19.69 -4.48 -10.02
N ILE A 169 -19.13 -3.43 -10.61
CA ILE A 169 -18.24 -3.53 -11.76
C ILE A 169 -16.99 -4.36 -11.48
N GLY A 170 -16.49 -4.37 -10.26
CA GLY A 170 -15.34 -5.19 -9.84
C GLY A 170 -15.65 -6.68 -9.76
N VAL A 171 -16.91 -7.06 -9.52
CA VAL A 171 -17.31 -8.44 -9.26
C VAL A 171 -17.03 -9.39 -10.45
N PRO A 172 -17.43 -9.09 -11.70
CA PRO A 172 -17.14 -9.97 -12.82
C PRO A 172 -15.64 -10.14 -13.07
N PHE A 173 -14.85 -9.10 -12.88
CA PHE A 173 -13.38 -9.19 -13.00
C PHE A 173 -12.77 -10.02 -11.88
N ALA A 174 -13.28 -9.92 -10.66
CA ALA A 174 -12.83 -10.73 -9.52
C ALA A 174 -13.18 -12.22 -9.74
N LEU A 175 -14.39 -12.52 -10.24
CA LEU A 175 -14.79 -13.88 -10.59
C LEU A 175 -13.93 -14.44 -11.74
N LEU A 176 -13.61 -13.62 -12.74
CA LEU A 176 -12.67 -13.99 -13.79
C LEU A 176 -11.27 -14.28 -13.22
N ALA A 177 -10.79 -13.46 -12.29
CA ALA A 177 -9.51 -13.69 -11.63
C ALA A 177 -9.51 -15.01 -10.84
N ILE A 178 -10.58 -15.33 -10.10
CA ILE A 178 -10.75 -16.62 -9.41
C ILE A 178 -10.69 -17.77 -10.42
N ALA A 179 -11.43 -17.69 -11.53
CA ALA A 179 -11.44 -18.73 -12.55
C ALA A 179 -10.07 -18.92 -13.22
N LEU A 180 -9.38 -17.82 -13.52
CA LEU A 180 -8.01 -17.85 -14.06
C LEU A 180 -7.04 -18.49 -13.06
N LEU A 181 -7.04 -18.06 -11.81
CA LEU A 181 -6.17 -18.61 -10.75
C LEU A 181 -6.47 -20.11 -10.54
N GLN A 182 -7.74 -20.51 -10.58
CA GLN A 182 -8.10 -21.91 -10.43
C GLN A 182 -7.50 -22.79 -11.53
N ARG A 183 -7.45 -22.29 -12.76
CA ARG A 183 -6.94 -23.04 -13.93
C ARG A 183 -5.43 -22.95 -14.10
N THR A 184 -4.84 -21.80 -13.79
CA THR A 184 -3.45 -21.49 -14.16
C THR A 184 -2.46 -21.62 -13.01
N LEU A 185 -2.86 -21.35 -11.76
CA LEU A 185 -1.99 -21.41 -10.61
C LEU A 185 -1.89 -22.83 -10.08
N ARG A 186 -0.75 -23.47 -10.33
CA ARG A 186 -0.42 -24.81 -9.83
C ARG A 186 0.78 -24.67 -8.90
N LEU A 187 0.53 -24.64 -7.61
CA LEU A 187 1.54 -24.67 -6.58
C LEU A 187 1.58 -26.06 -5.94
N PRO A 188 2.76 -26.57 -5.55
CA PRO A 188 2.85 -27.77 -4.73
C PRO A 188 2.06 -27.57 -3.43
N ALA A 189 1.38 -28.61 -2.99
CA ALA A 189 0.71 -28.57 -1.71
C ALA A 189 1.75 -28.36 -0.59
N VAL A 190 1.51 -27.40 0.27
CA VAL A 190 2.30 -27.23 1.50
C VAL A 190 2.02 -28.45 2.37
N ALA A 191 3.07 -29.14 2.83
CA ALA A 191 2.91 -30.25 3.77
C ALA A 191 2.16 -29.73 5.01
N ARG A 192 1.04 -30.37 5.35
CA ARG A 192 0.24 -30.00 6.51
C ARG A 192 1.08 -30.21 7.76
N ARG A 193 1.60 -29.14 8.33
CA ARG A 193 2.09 -29.12 9.69
C ARG A 193 0.89 -28.86 10.61
N GLU A 194 0.88 -29.48 11.80
CA GLU A 194 -0.02 -29.04 12.87
C GLU A 194 0.41 -27.64 13.31
N VAL A 195 -0.29 -26.63 12.84
CA VAL A 195 0.05 -25.22 13.08
C VAL A 195 -0.92 -24.66 14.11
N LYS A 196 -0.39 -24.11 15.19
CA LYS A 196 -1.16 -23.30 16.14
C LYS A 196 -1.09 -21.84 15.69
N ILE A 197 -2.21 -21.32 15.17
CA ILE A 197 -2.32 -19.91 14.79
C ILE A 197 -2.38 -19.06 16.07
N ASP A 198 -1.55 -18.01 16.13
CA ASP A 198 -1.60 -17.01 17.20
C ASP A 198 -2.76 -16.02 16.98
N PHE A 199 -3.96 -16.42 17.37
CA PHE A 199 -5.14 -15.54 17.29
C PHE A 199 -5.03 -14.33 18.22
N LEU A 200 -4.35 -14.46 19.37
CA LEU A 200 -4.21 -13.36 20.32
C LEU A 200 -3.23 -12.31 19.79
N GLY A 201 -2.06 -12.72 19.31
CA GLY A 201 -1.10 -11.80 18.66
C GLY A 201 -1.72 -11.14 17.46
N ALA A 202 -2.43 -11.89 16.60
CA ALA A 202 -3.17 -11.36 15.46
C ALA A 202 -4.17 -10.26 15.86
N PHE A 203 -5.01 -10.52 16.87
CA PHE A 203 -5.99 -9.55 17.37
C PHE A 203 -5.30 -8.29 17.94
N LEU A 204 -4.25 -8.46 18.74
CA LEU A 204 -3.54 -7.34 19.36
C LEU A 204 -2.86 -6.44 18.30
N ILE A 205 -2.25 -7.04 17.26
CA ILE A 205 -1.66 -6.30 16.15
C ILE A 205 -2.74 -5.51 15.40
N VAL A 206 -3.82 -6.18 14.99
CA VAL A 206 -4.91 -5.53 14.23
C VAL A 206 -5.53 -4.41 15.05
N ALA A 207 -5.90 -4.67 16.29
CA ALA A 207 -6.54 -3.68 17.16
C ALA A 207 -5.61 -2.50 17.47
N GLY A 208 -4.33 -2.75 17.75
CA GLY A 208 -3.34 -1.71 18.02
C GLY A 208 -3.07 -0.84 16.78
N VAL A 209 -2.91 -1.45 15.62
CA VAL A 209 -2.74 -0.74 14.34
C VAL A 209 -3.98 0.07 14.00
N CYS A 210 -5.18 -0.52 14.11
CA CYS A 210 -6.43 0.20 13.88
C CYS A 210 -6.58 1.41 14.82
N ALA A 211 -6.28 1.27 16.10
CA ALA A 211 -6.36 2.39 17.05
C ALA A 211 -5.43 3.55 16.66
N LEU A 212 -4.18 3.25 16.26
CA LEU A 212 -3.24 4.28 15.82
C LEU A 212 -3.62 4.90 14.48
N LEU A 213 -4.10 4.10 13.52
CA LEU A 213 -4.51 4.62 12.21
C LEU A 213 -5.81 5.45 12.32
N ILE A 214 -6.76 5.04 13.17
CA ILE A 214 -7.97 5.83 13.49
C ILE A 214 -7.55 7.17 14.10
N TRP A 215 -6.66 7.14 15.10
CA TRP A 215 -6.15 8.38 15.69
C TRP A 215 -5.54 9.30 14.62
N VAL A 216 -4.58 8.82 13.83
CA VAL A 216 -3.89 9.64 12.82
C VAL A 216 -4.87 10.18 11.74
N THR A 217 -5.91 9.41 11.38
CA THR A 217 -6.87 9.81 10.34
C THR A 217 -7.89 10.82 10.84
N LEU A 218 -8.34 10.69 12.09
CA LEU A 218 -9.42 11.53 12.65
C LEU A 218 -8.90 12.74 13.43
N ALA A 219 -7.69 12.67 14.00
CA ALA A 219 -7.10 13.79 14.72
C ALA A 219 -6.92 15.00 13.80
N GLY A 220 -7.34 16.15 14.29
CA GLY A 220 -7.33 17.39 13.52
C GLY A 220 -8.54 17.57 12.59
N ASN A 221 -9.39 16.55 12.41
CA ASN A 221 -10.67 16.64 11.67
C ASN A 221 -11.88 16.49 12.61
N GLU A 222 -12.01 15.33 13.27
CA GLU A 222 -13.14 15.03 14.17
C GLU A 222 -12.87 15.46 15.61
N PHE A 223 -11.61 15.50 16.03
CA PHE A 223 -11.17 15.96 17.35
C PHE A 223 -9.76 16.56 17.28
N ASP A 224 -9.42 17.41 18.26
CA ASP A 224 -8.13 18.09 18.30
C ASP A 224 -6.97 17.14 18.58
N TRP A 225 -5.79 17.47 18.03
CA TRP A 225 -4.54 16.73 18.28
C TRP A 225 -4.17 16.67 19.77
N ALA A 226 -4.54 17.68 20.58
CA ALA A 226 -4.33 17.75 22.01
C ALA A 226 -5.62 17.46 22.79
N SER A 227 -6.32 16.37 22.46
CA SER A 227 -7.57 15.97 23.09
C SER A 227 -7.45 14.69 23.91
N TRP A 228 -8.42 14.38 24.77
CA TRP A 228 -8.46 13.12 25.50
C TRP A 228 -8.64 11.91 24.57
N GLN A 229 -9.34 12.07 23.43
CA GLN A 229 -9.48 11.03 22.40
C GLN A 229 -8.12 10.66 21.80
N THR A 230 -7.26 11.65 21.52
CA THR A 230 -5.87 11.44 21.09
C THR A 230 -5.12 10.63 22.14
N ALA A 231 -5.16 11.02 23.42
CA ALA A 231 -4.48 10.30 24.49
C ALA A 231 -5.00 8.86 24.66
N ALA A 232 -6.32 8.67 24.54
CA ALA A 232 -6.94 7.36 24.63
C ALA A 232 -6.56 6.45 23.47
N LEU A 233 -6.68 6.91 22.22
CA LEU A 233 -6.37 6.11 21.03
C LEU A 233 -4.87 5.81 20.91
N THR A 234 -4.01 6.77 21.14
CA THR A 234 -2.56 6.55 21.12
C THR A 234 -2.12 5.65 22.27
N GLY A 235 -2.62 5.91 23.50
CA GLY A 235 -2.33 5.07 24.66
C GLY A 235 -2.79 3.63 24.47
N ALA A 236 -4.03 3.43 24.04
CA ALA A 236 -4.57 2.10 23.72
C ALA A 236 -3.78 1.41 22.60
N GLY A 237 -3.51 2.11 21.49
CA GLY A 237 -2.76 1.57 20.37
C GLY A 237 -1.35 1.13 20.75
N VAL A 238 -0.62 1.97 21.47
CA VAL A 238 0.72 1.64 21.96
C VAL A 238 0.69 0.47 22.94
N LEU A 239 -0.23 0.47 23.92
CA LEU A 239 -0.37 -0.64 24.87
C LEU A 239 -0.69 -1.96 24.18
N LEU A 240 -1.61 -1.96 23.21
CA LEU A 240 -1.95 -3.15 22.43
C LEU A 240 -0.76 -3.66 21.61
N LEU A 241 0.02 -2.78 20.99
CA LEU A 241 1.22 -3.17 20.24
C LEU A 241 2.34 -3.67 21.14
N VAL A 242 2.53 -3.08 22.32
CA VAL A 242 3.49 -3.60 23.32
C VAL A 242 3.06 -4.97 23.83
N ALA A 243 1.76 -5.16 24.08
CA ALA A 243 1.22 -6.46 24.43
C ALA A 243 1.40 -7.46 23.27
N ALA A 244 1.15 -7.04 22.01
CA ALA A 244 1.40 -7.86 20.83
C ALA A 244 2.85 -8.33 20.76
N VAL A 245 3.83 -7.42 20.86
CA VAL A 245 5.25 -7.77 20.87
C VAL A 245 5.59 -8.75 22.00
N SER A 246 4.97 -8.59 23.17
CA SER A 246 5.19 -9.47 24.33
C SER A 246 4.62 -10.88 24.10
N VAL A 247 3.49 -10.99 23.41
CA VAL A 247 2.86 -12.27 23.03
C VAL A 247 3.66 -12.93 21.91
N GLU A 248 3.94 -12.19 20.83
CA GLU A 248 4.72 -12.65 19.68
C GLU A 248 6.11 -13.19 20.07
N ALA A 249 6.77 -12.53 21.06
CA ALA A 249 8.07 -12.97 21.56
C ALA A 249 8.03 -14.33 22.31
N ARG A 250 6.84 -14.80 22.73
CA ARG A 250 6.63 -16.04 23.50
C ARG A 250 5.92 -17.14 22.72
N THR A 251 5.33 -16.78 21.59
CA THR A 251 4.56 -17.69 20.73
C THR A 251 5.49 -18.45 19.80
N ALA A 252 5.26 -19.77 19.64
CA ALA A 252 6.06 -20.61 18.75
C ALA A 252 5.87 -20.25 17.27
N GLU A 253 4.66 -19.81 16.89
CA GLU A 253 4.30 -19.42 15.51
C GLU A 253 3.75 -17.98 15.47
N PRO A 254 4.60 -16.96 15.68
CA PRO A 254 4.18 -15.56 15.70
C PRO A 254 3.66 -15.10 14.35
N VAL A 255 2.74 -14.12 14.34
CA VAL A 255 2.22 -13.49 13.10
C VAL A 255 3.33 -12.70 12.41
N ILE A 256 4.07 -11.92 13.18
CA ILE A 256 5.27 -11.22 12.70
C ILE A 256 6.48 -11.81 13.43
N PRO A 257 7.25 -12.71 12.80
CA PRO A 257 8.43 -13.27 13.44
C PRO A 257 9.42 -12.14 13.78
N LEU A 258 9.52 -11.77 15.07
CA LEU A 258 10.39 -10.67 15.49
C LEU A 258 11.86 -10.91 15.12
N GLY A 259 12.26 -12.17 14.95
CA GLY A 259 13.56 -12.58 14.45
C GLY A 259 13.90 -12.01 13.07
N ILE A 260 12.90 -11.72 12.24
CA ILE A 260 13.08 -11.19 10.89
C ILE A 260 13.77 -9.80 10.93
N PHE A 261 13.52 -9.02 11.99
CA PHE A 261 14.14 -7.70 12.21
C PHE A 261 15.60 -7.78 12.71
N ARG A 262 16.10 -8.97 13.07
CA ARG A 262 17.54 -9.18 13.29
C ARG A 262 18.31 -9.13 11.97
N ASN A 263 17.64 -9.40 10.85
CA ASN A 263 18.21 -9.22 9.54
C ASN A 263 18.24 -7.72 9.19
N ARG A 264 19.45 -7.16 9.12
CA ARG A 264 19.67 -5.74 8.82
C ARG A 264 19.05 -5.31 7.48
N THR A 265 19.08 -6.18 6.46
CA THR A 265 18.49 -5.87 5.15
C THR A 265 16.98 -5.71 5.28
N VAL A 266 16.29 -6.64 5.97
CA VAL A 266 14.85 -6.57 6.17
C VAL A 266 14.46 -5.33 6.96
N THR A 267 15.15 -5.02 8.05
CA THR A 267 14.87 -3.83 8.87
C THR A 267 15.02 -2.54 8.05
N LEU A 268 16.13 -2.39 7.33
CA LEU A 268 16.38 -1.19 6.52
C LEU A 268 15.40 -1.06 5.35
N THR A 269 15.05 -2.16 4.67
CA THR A 269 14.05 -2.15 3.60
C THR A 269 12.64 -1.88 4.12
N THR A 270 12.31 -2.31 5.33
CA THR A 270 11.04 -2.01 6.00
C THR A 270 10.92 -0.53 6.31
N VAL A 271 11.95 0.08 6.93
CA VAL A 271 11.97 1.52 7.19
C VAL A 271 11.92 2.32 5.88
N ALA A 272 12.71 1.93 4.88
CA ALA A 272 12.65 2.57 3.56
C ALA A 272 11.26 2.44 2.94
N SER A 273 10.58 1.29 3.05
CA SER A 273 9.23 1.07 2.52
C SER A 273 8.19 1.99 3.16
N LEU A 274 8.27 2.20 4.48
CA LEU A 274 7.42 3.16 5.20
C LEU A 274 7.60 4.57 4.64
N LEU A 275 8.84 5.03 4.50
CA LEU A 275 9.17 6.38 4.02
C LEU A 275 8.81 6.58 2.54
N VAL A 276 9.00 5.56 1.70
CA VAL A 276 8.53 5.55 0.30
C VAL A 276 7.02 5.61 0.24
N GLY A 277 6.32 4.95 1.18
CA GLY A 277 4.87 5.04 1.33
C GLY A 277 4.40 6.48 1.52
N VAL A 278 5.04 7.25 2.43
CA VAL A 278 4.75 8.68 2.63
C VAL A 278 4.88 9.47 1.33
N ALA A 279 6.00 9.29 0.60
CA ALA A 279 6.26 10.01 -0.65
C ALA A 279 5.28 9.65 -1.76
N MET A 280 4.96 8.36 -1.92
CA MET A 280 4.08 7.86 -2.98
C MET A 280 2.63 8.33 -2.78
N PHE A 281 2.06 8.10 -1.60
CA PHE A 281 0.66 8.47 -1.33
C PHE A 281 0.52 9.98 -1.17
N GLY A 282 1.48 10.66 -0.52
CA GLY A 282 1.52 12.11 -0.43
C GLY A 282 1.56 12.76 -1.82
N GLY A 283 2.44 12.28 -2.71
CA GLY A 283 2.49 12.74 -4.10
C GLY A 283 1.18 12.55 -4.84
N THR A 284 0.59 11.35 -4.76
CA THR A 284 -0.64 11.04 -5.50
C THR A 284 -1.85 11.85 -5.02
N VAL A 285 -2.06 11.91 -3.71
CA VAL A 285 -3.24 12.55 -3.12
C VAL A 285 -3.18 14.08 -3.27
N PHE A 286 -2.07 14.69 -2.87
CA PHE A 286 -1.99 16.15 -2.81
C PHE A 286 -1.75 16.80 -4.17
N LEU A 287 -1.12 16.12 -5.13
CA LEU A 287 -1.10 16.59 -6.52
C LEU A 287 -2.50 16.57 -7.14
N SER A 288 -3.30 15.55 -6.87
CA SER A 288 -4.68 15.52 -7.34
C SER A 288 -5.51 16.67 -6.77
N GLN A 289 -5.34 16.99 -5.49
CA GLN A 289 -6.00 18.11 -4.83
C GLN A 289 -5.51 19.47 -5.38
N TYR A 290 -4.20 19.62 -5.61
CA TYR A 290 -3.62 20.81 -6.26
C TYR A 290 -4.21 21.04 -7.66
N PHE A 291 -4.36 19.99 -8.47
CA PHE A 291 -4.97 20.11 -9.80
C PHE A 291 -6.42 20.57 -9.74
N GLN A 292 -7.17 20.06 -8.78
CA GLN A 292 -8.59 20.38 -8.66
C GLN A 292 -8.83 21.76 -8.07
N VAL A 293 -8.10 22.12 -7.02
CA VAL A 293 -8.34 23.37 -6.29
C VAL A 293 -7.48 24.50 -6.82
N SER A 294 -6.16 24.33 -6.91
CA SER A 294 -5.26 25.41 -7.33
C SER A 294 -5.31 25.68 -8.84
N LEU A 295 -5.50 24.64 -9.67
CA LEU A 295 -5.59 24.79 -11.12
C LEU A 295 -7.03 24.73 -11.67
N GLY A 296 -8.05 24.58 -10.81
CA GLY A 296 -9.46 24.57 -11.21
C GLY A 296 -9.85 23.44 -12.17
N LYS A 297 -9.17 22.27 -12.11
CA LYS A 297 -9.43 21.17 -13.05
C LYS A 297 -10.48 20.21 -12.53
N SER A 298 -11.27 19.63 -13.44
CA SER A 298 -12.21 18.57 -13.08
C SER A 298 -11.48 17.34 -12.54
N PRO A 299 -12.12 16.48 -11.70
CA PRO A 299 -11.50 15.25 -11.18
C PRO A 299 -10.95 14.34 -12.28
N THR A 300 -11.64 14.22 -13.40
CA THR A 300 -11.20 13.44 -14.57
C THR A 300 -9.91 13.98 -15.17
N VAL A 301 -9.84 15.32 -15.37
CA VAL A 301 -8.64 15.98 -15.90
C VAL A 301 -7.49 15.87 -14.90
N ALA A 302 -7.73 16.05 -13.61
CA ALA A 302 -6.73 15.88 -12.55
C ALA A 302 -6.13 14.46 -12.56
N GLY A 303 -6.96 13.44 -12.74
CA GLY A 303 -6.50 12.06 -12.93
C GLY A 303 -5.59 11.88 -14.14
N LEU A 304 -5.95 12.47 -15.29
CA LEU A 304 -5.13 12.45 -16.51
C LEU A 304 -3.84 13.26 -16.34
N MET A 305 -3.87 14.37 -15.61
CA MET A 305 -2.67 15.17 -15.30
C MET A 305 -1.66 14.40 -14.42
N SER A 306 -2.05 13.36 -13.72
CA SER A 306 -1.15 12.50 -12.94
C SER A 306 -0.38 11.48 -13.80
N LEU A 307 -0.70 11.34 -15.09
CA LEU A 307 -0.05 10.38 -16.01
C LEU A 307 1.48 10.50 -16.07
N PRO A 308 2.12 11.68 -16.07
CA PRO A 308 3.58 11.78 -16.11
C PRO A 308 4.25 11.06 -14.93
N MET A 309 3.70 11.16 -13.72
CA MET A 309 4.20 10.46 -12.54
C MET A 309 4.03 8.93 -12.68
N ILE A 310 2.86 8.49 -13.13
CA ILE A 310 2.53 7.08 -13.30
C ILE A 310 3.39 6.44 -14.40
N LEU A 311 3.59 7.14 -15.52
CA LEU A 311 4.47 6.70 -16.60
C LEU A 311 5.93 6.66 -16.15
N GLY A 312 6.40 7.65 -15.38
CA GLY A 312 7.72 7.64 -14.77
C GLY A 312 7.93 6.40 -13.90
N LEU A 313 6.97 6.07 -13.05
CA LEU A 313 6.98 4.88 -12.20
C LEU A 313 7.00 3.59 -13.04
N LEU A 314 6.15 3.48 -14.05
CA LEU A 314 6.05 2.30 -14.91
C LEU A 314 7.35 2.05 -15.69
N VAL A 315 7.86 3.09 -16.36
CA VAL A 315 9.07 2.98 -17.18
C VAL A 315 10.28 2.66 -16.31
N SER A 316 10.46 3.37 -15.21
CA SER A 316 11.62 3.17 -14.33
C SER A 316 11.60 1.81 -13.63
N SER A 317 10.46 1.37 -13.13
CA SER A 317 10.28 0.04 -12.54
C SER A 317 10.60 -1.06 -13.56
N THR A 318 10.14 -0.91 -14.81
CA THR A 318 10.39 -1.87 -15.89
C THR A 318 11.87 -1.90 -16.28
N VAL A 319 12.46 -0.73 -16.55
CA VAL A 319 13.84 -0.61 -17.00
C VAL A 319 14.79 -1.08 -15.89
N ALA A 320 14.66 -0.57 -14.68
CA ALA A 320 15.48 -0.97 -13.54
C ALA A 320 15.37 -2.48 -13.29
N GLY A 321 14.15 -3.03 -13.28
CA GLY A 321 13.93 -4.45 -13.11
C GLY A 321 14.58 -5.32 -14.18
N GLN A 322 14.50 -4.93 -15.45
CA GLN A 322 15.16 -5.66 -16.55
C GLN A 322 16.68 -5.62 -16.44
N VAL A 323 17.25 -4.46 -16.11
CA VAL A 323 18.69 -4.32 -15.96
C VAL A 323 19.19 -5.09 -14.75
N ILE A 324 18.50 -5.05 -13.61
CA ILE A 324 18.80 -5.85 -12.42
C ILE A 324 18.77 -7.35 -12.74
N SER A 325 17.74 -7.81 -13.47
CA SER A 325 17.66 -9.22 -13.90
C SER A 325 18.87 -9.67 -14.74
N LYS A 326 19.37 -8.80 -15.62
CA LYS A 326 20.52 -9.09 -16.47
C LYS A 326 21.83 -9.04 -15.71
N THR A 327 22.05 -7.98 -14.94
CA THR A 327 23.33 -7.69 -14.29
C THR A 327 23.49 -8.37 -12.93
N GLY A 328 22.39 -8.63 -12.22
CA GLY A 328 22.37 -9.09 -10.83
C GLY A 328 22.67 -7.98 -9.80
N VAL A 329 23.00 -6.79 -10.24
CA VAL A 329 23.33 -5.65 -9.37
C VAL A 329 22.06 -4.83 -9.13
N TRP A 330 21.64 -4.70 -7.88
CA TRP A 330 20.36 -4.06 -7.52
C TRP A 330 20.53 -2.82 -6.64
N LYS A 331 21.52 -2.78 -5.75
CA LYS A 331 21.68 -1.72 -4.76
C LYS A 331 21.82 -0.33 -5.41
N ARG A 332 22.60 -0.21 -6.48
CA ARG A 332 22.78 1.07 -7.18
C ARG A 332 21.46 1.67 -7.70
N TYR A 333 20.51 0.81 -8.10
CA TYR A 333 19.19 1.26 -8.56
C TYR A 333 18.31 1.70 -7.40
N LEU A 334 18.41 1.07 -6.22
CA LEU A 334 17.76 1.55 -5.00
C LEU A 334 18.30 2.92 -4.58
N VAL A 335 19.62 3.09 -4.55
CA VAL A 335 20.25 4.37 -4.19
C VAL A 335 19.88 5.45 -5.21
N ALA A 336 19.99 5.17 -6.52
CA ALA A 336 19.58 6.12 -7.56
C ALA A 336 18.09 6.49 -7.45
N GLY A 337 17.22 5.50 -7.20
CA GLY A 337 15.78 5.72 -6.99
C GLY A 337 15.51 6.64 -5.80
N ALA A 338 16.21 6.44 -4.67
CA ALA A 338 16.05 7.28 -3.49
C ALA A 338 16.54 8.72 -3.72
N VAL A 339 17.66 8.90 -4.43
CA VAL A 339 18.15 10.22 -4.84
C VAL A 339 17.14 10.91 -5.75
N ILE A 340 16.66 10.22 -6.80
CA ILE A 340 15.72 10.77 -7.77
C ILE A 340 14.39 11.12 -7.08
N MET A 341 13.89 10.29 -6.16
CA MET A 341 12.69 10.57 -5.36
C MET A 341 12.87 11.83 -4.51
N THR A 342 14.01 11.98 -3.85
CA THR A 342 14.33 13.17 -3.05
C THR A 342 14.38 14.42 -3.91
N VAL A 343 15.06 14.35 -5.07
CA VAL A 343 15.09 15.44 -6.04
C VAL A 343 13.69 15.77 -6.55
N GLY A 344 12.87 14.77 -6.87
CA GLY A 344 11.50 14.95 -7.32
C GLY A 344 10.62 15.70 -6.31
N LEU A 345 10.69 15.34 -5.02
CA LEU A 345 9.99 16.07 -3.95
C LEU A 345 10.54 17.49 -3.78
N GLY A 346 11.86 17.66 -3.82
CA GLY A 346 12.50 18.96 -3.78
C GLY A 346 12.11 19.87 -4.97
N LEU A 347 11.95 19.32 -6.17
CA LEU A 347 11.44 20.07 -7.32
C LEU A 347 9.95 20.41 -7.15
N LEU A 348 9.13 19.49 -6.67
CA LEU A 348 7.72 19.75 -6.38
C LEU A 348 7.52 20.77 -5.26
N SER A 349 8.50 20.98 -4.38
CA SER A 349 8.42 22.04 -3.37
C SER A 349 8.58 23.46 -3.93
N THR A 350 8.86 23.60 -5.22
CA THR A 350 9.00 24.91 -5.90
C THR A 350 7.79 25.28 -6.76
N ILE A 351 6.70 24.50 -6.73
CA ILE A 351 5.50 24.79 -7.52
C ILE A 351 4.67 25.91 -6.90
N ASP A 352 3.91 26.60 -7.75
CA ASP A 352 2.93 27.61 -7.38
C ASP A 352 1.71 27.54 -8.31
N ALA A 353 0.70 28.37 -8.08
CA ALA A 353 -0.51 28.42 -8.92
C ALA A 353 -0.23 28.79 -10.40
N GLY A 354 0.92 29.44 -10.68
CA GLY A 354 1.34 29.84 -12.02
C GLY A 354 2.25 28.82 -12.72
N THR A 355 2.61 27.73 -12.06
CA THR A 355 3.55 26.74 -12.61
C THR A 355 2.99 26.08 -13.86
N SER A 356 3.74 26.13 -14.97
CA SER A 356 3.31 25.53 -16.23
C SER A 356 3.16 24.01 -16.10
N PHE A 357 2.13 23.45 -16.73
CA PHE A 357 1.89 22.00 -16.68
C PHE A 357 3.05 21.18 -17.25
N THR A 358 3.79 21.72 -18.23
CA THR A 358 4.99 21.05 -18.78
C THR A 358 6.07 20.87 -17.73
N LEU A 359 6.38 21.92 -16.96
CA LEU A 359 7.37 21.87 -15.89
C LEU A 359 6.92 20.93 -14.76
N LEU A 360 5.68 21.07 -14.36
CA LEU A 360 5.06 20.18 -13.35
C LEU A 360 5.09 18.71 -13.78
N SER A 361 4.83 18.42 -15.07
CA SER A 361 4.92 17.06 -15.62
C SER A 361 6.33 16.48 -15.51
N VAL A 362 7.37 17.29 -15.72
CA VAL A 362 8.76 16.86 -15.53
C VAL A 362 9.03 16.53 -14.06
N TYR A 363 8.61 17.38 -13.12
CA TYR A 363 8.80 17.16 -11.69
C TYR A 363 8.08 15.90 -11.21
N MET A 364 6.85 15.70 -11.67
CA MET A 364 6.06 14.49 -11.39
C MET A 364 6.71 13.23 -11.98
N ALA A 365 7.22 13.30 -13.22
CA ALA A 365 7.91 12.19 -13.83
C ALA A 365 9.17 11.82 -13.05
N VAL A 366 9.94 12.80 -12.57
CA VAL A 366 11.13 12.58 -11.72
C VAL A 366 10.73 11.87 -10.43
N LEU A 367 9.68 12.34 -9.73
CA LEU A 367 9.18 11.67 -8.53
C LEU A 367 8.75 10.23 -8.85
N GLY A 368 7.98 10.03 -9.91
CA GLY A 368 7.52 8.71 -10.36
C GLY A 368 8.68 7.76 -10.68
N ILE A 369 9.72 8.23 -11.35
CA ILE A 369 10.95 7.46 -11.64
C ILE A 369 11.59 7.01 -10.33
N GLY A 370 11.77 7.88 -9.36
CA GLY A 370 12.35 7.56 -8.06
C GLY A 370 11.56 6.48 -7.32
N VAL A 371 10.25 6.66 -7.19
CA VAL A 371 9.35 5.71 -6.53
C VAL A 371 9.33 4.35 -7.24
N GLY A 372 9.27 4.35 -8.58
CA GLY A 372 9.24 3.13 -9.39
C GLY A 372 10.50 2.28 -9.26
N MET A 373 11.67 2.91 -9.12
CA MET A 373 12.94 2.21 -8.87
C MET A 373 13.01 1.62 -7.46
N LEU A 374 12.33 2.21 -6.47
CA LEU A 374 12.36 1.77 -5.08
C LEU A 374 11.33 0.68 -4.78
N MET A 375 10.09 0.87 -5.21
CA MET A 375 8.94 0.12 -4.74
C MET A 375 9.10 -1.40 -4.85
N GLN A 376 9.47 -1.90 -6.03
CA GLN A 376 9.61 -3.35 -6.25
C GLN A 376 10.98 -3.87 -5.81
N ASN A 377 12.01 -3.05 -5.89
CA ASN A 377 13.37 -3.48 -5.59
C ASN A 377 13.64 -3.56 -4.08
N LEU A 378 12.92 -2.81 -3.23
CA LEU A 378 12.95 -2.99 -1.77
C LEU A 378 12.40 -4.37 -1.38
N VAL A 379 11.29 -4.78 -2.00
CA VAL A 379 10.70 -6.11 -1.79
C VAL A 379 11.66 -7.19 -2.28
N LEU A 380 12.25 -7.03 -3.45
CA LEU A 380 13.27 -7.93 -4.01
C LEU A 380 14.46 -8.11 -3.06
N ALA A 381 14.97 -7.02 -2.50
CA ALA A 381 16.12 -7.05 -1.58
C ALA A 381 15.79 -7.84 -0.30
N ALA A 382 14.62 -7.64 0.29
CA ALA A 382 14.18 -8.37 1.46
C ALA A 382 13.96 -9.86 1.16
N GLN A 383 13.23 -10.19 0.08
CA GLN A 383 12.95 -11.57 -0.33
C GLN A 383 14.23 -12.36 -0.67
N ASN A 384 15.27 -11.67 -1.17
CA ASN A 384 16.55 -12.29 -1.47
C ASN A 384 17.32 -12.68 -0.21
N ASP A 385 17.08 -12.03 0.92
CA ASP A 385 17.88 -12.14 2.15
C ASP A 385 17.23 -12.99 3.26
N VAL A 386 15.99 -13.45 3.06
CA VAL A 386 15.27 -14.29 4.02
C VAL A 386 15.23 -15.76 3.58
N PRO A 387 15.02 -16.71 4.52
CA PRO A 387 14.67 -18.10 4.21
C PRO A 387 13.39 -18.20 3.38
N ALA A 388 13.20 -19.32 2.67
CA ALA A 388 12.02 -19.53 1.87
C ALA A 388 10.73 -19.65 2.71
N SER A 389 10.85 -20.17 3.92
CA SER A 389 9.77 -20.28 4.92
C SER A 389 9.26 -18.94 5.47
N GLU A 390 10.03 -17.85 5.35
CA GLU A 390 9.68 -16.51 5.85
C GLU A 390 9.36 -15.50 4.74
N LEU A 391 9.26 -15.94 3.48
CA LEU A 391 9.00 -15.06 2.34
C LEU A 391 7.66 -14.32 2.47
N GLY A 392 6.64 -14.99 2.98
CA GLY A 392 5.32 -14.42 3.22
C GLY A 392 5.38 -13.32 4.27
N ALA A 393 5.96 -13.64 5.44
CA ALA A 393 6.13 -12.68 6.53
C ALA A 393 6.94 -11.45 6.11
N ALA A 394 8.12 -11.65 5.47
CA ALA A 394 8.96 -10.55 5.02
C ALA A 394 8.25 -9.63 4.01
N THR A 395 7.58 -10.22 3.02
CA THR A 395 6.88 -9.47 1.96
C THR A 395 5.71 -8.67 2.52
N SER A 396 4.92 -9.29 3.40
CA SER A 396 3.76 -8.63 4.01
C SER A 396 4.16 -7.53 4.97
N VAL A 397 5.24 -7.71 5.75
CA VAL A 397 5.80 -6.67 6.63
C VAL A 397 6.18 -5.43 5.81
N LEU A 398 6.90 -5.57 4.69
CA LEU A 398 7.24 -4.42 3.85
C LEU A 398 5.98 -3.75 3.27
N SER A 399 5.02 -4.53 2.81
CA SER A 399 3.76 -4.01 2.25
C SER A 399 2.92 -3.29 3.32
N PHE A 400 2.86 -3.86 4.53
CA PHE A 400 2.21 -3.26 5.68
C PHE A 400 2.82 -1.90 6.05
N PHE A 401 4.14 -1.85 6.25
CA PHE A 401 4.81 -0.59 6.61
C PHE A 401 4.71 0.45 5.51
N ARG A 402 4.73 0.07 4.22
CA ARG A 402 4.49 0.98 3.11
C ARG A 402 3.08 1.57 3.14
N SER A 403 2.05 0.75 3.35
CA SER A 403 0.66 1.21 3.46
C SER A 403 0.46 2.09 4.69
N MET A 404 1.03 1.69 5.83
CA MET A 404 1.01 2.47 7.07
C MET A 404 1.71 3.83 6.88
N GLY A 405 2.87 3.85 6.22
CA GLY A 405 3.56 5.09 5.85
C GLY A 405 2.70 5.99 4.98
N GLY A 406 2.00 5.41 4.01
CA GLY A 406 1.03 6.12 3.16
C GLY A 406 -0.10 6.75 3.97
N THR A 407 -0.74 5.98 4.84
CA THR A 407 -1.85 6.47 5.68
C THR A 407 -1.38 7.55 6.66
N ILE A 408 -0.30 7.32 7.40
CA ILE A 408 0.27 8.32 8.32
C ILE A 408 0.70 9.57 7.54
N GLY A 409 1.39 9.37 6.41
CA GLY A 409 1.85 10.46 5.56
C GLY A 409 0.72 11.34 5.07
N THR A 410 -0.32 10.75 4.48
CA THR A 410 -1.48 11.52 3.99
C THR A 410 -2.22 12.24 5.09
N SER A 411 -2.38 11.64 6.27
CA SER A 411 -3.08 12.27 7.39
C SER A 411 -2.28 13.44 7.98
N VAL A 412 -0.98 13.22 8.27
CA VAL A 412 -0.11 14.27 8.84
C VAL A 412 0.10 15.41 7.85
N LEU A 413 0.44 15.07 6.60
CA LEU A 413 0.62 16.08 5.55
C LEU A 413 -0.69 16.80 5.23
N GLY A 414 -1.85 16.13 5.30
CA GLY A 414 -3.15 16.73 5.12
C GLY A 414 -3.48 17.75 6.20
N ALA A 415 -3.18 17.44 7.47
CA ALA A 415 -3.36 18.39 8.57
C ALA A 415 -2.43 19.61 8.42
N ILE A 416 -1.20 19.40 7.98
CA ILE A 416 -0.26 20.50 7.69
C ILE A 416 -0.79 21.36 6.53
N LEU A 417 -1.28 20.73 5.45
CA LEU A 417 -1.88 21.42 4.31
C LEU A 417 -3.04 22.32 4.77
N ALA A 418 -3.99 21.77 5.55
CA ALA A 418 -5.14 22.52 6.04
C ALA A 418 -4.74 23.76 6.85
N ASN A 419 -3.75 23.62 7.74
CA ASN A 419 -3.25 24.72 8.53
C ASN A 419 -2.51 25.77 7.68
N ARG A 420 -1.72 25.34 6.70
CA ARG A 420 -1.01 26.24 5.78
C ARG A 420 -1.98 26.99 4.87
N VAL A 421 -2.96 26.30 4.28
CA VAL A 421 -4.01 26.93 3.47
C VAL A 421 -4.76 27.98 4.28
N ALA A 422 -5.19 27.68 5.50
CA ALA A 422 -5.87 28.63 6.37
C ALA A 422 -5.02 29.88 6.64
N SER A 423 -3.72 29.70 6.92
CA SER A 423 -2.77 30.80 7.13
C SER A 423 -2.61 31.67 5.88
N GLU A 424 -2.40 31.06 4.71
CA GLU A 424 -2.22 31.80 3.45
C GLU A 424 -3.51 32.48 2.98
N MET A 425 -4.66 31.85 3.20
CA MET A 425 -5.98 32.47 2.95
C MET A 425 -6.18 33.72 3.82
N THR A 426 -5.91 33.64 5.11
CA THR A 426 -6.03 34.80 6.01
C THR A 426 -5.14 35.96 5.53
N LYS A 427 -3.86 35.69 5.21
CA LYS A 427 -2.95 36.71 4.67
C LYS A 427 -3.46 37.31 3.35
N GLY A 428 -4.00 36.46 2.45
CA GLY A 428 -4.55 36.92 1.17
C GLY A 428 -5.79 37.79 1.34
N LEU A 429 -6.71 37.41 2.22
CA LEU A 429 -7.93 38.18 2.53
C LEU A 429 -7.58 39.53 3.20
N ASP A 430 -6.67 39.54 4.17
CA ASP A 430 -6.21 40.76 4.83
C ASP A 430 -5.54 41.72 3.84
N ALA A 431 -4.70 41.18 2.93
CA ALA A 431 -4.06 41.99 1.88
C ALA A 431 -5.06 42.58 0.88
N ALA A 432 -6.18 41.88 0.62
CA ALA A 432 -7.27 42.33 -0.22
C ALA A 432 -8.26 43.29 0.48
N GLY A 433 -8.08 43.52 1.81
CA GLY A 433 -9.02 44.33 2.60
C GLY A 433 -10.40 43.68 2.76
N ILE A 434 -10.52 42.38 2.56
CA ILE A 434 -11.73 41.62 2.73
C ILE A 434 -11.76 41.14 4.19
N PRO A 435 -12.76 41.57 5.01
CA PRO A 435 -12.83 41.10 6.39
C PRO A 435 -12.88 39.57 6.42
N SER A 436 -11.91 38.95 7.04
CA SER A 436 -11.99 37.55 7.41
C SER A 436 -13.13 37.46 8.43
N GLY A 437 -14.33 37.02 7.97
CA GLY A 437 -15.50 36.90 8.83
C GLY A 437 -15.11 36.07 10.04
N GLY A 438 -15.22 36.69 11.25
CA GLY A 438 -14.84 36.09 12.51
C GLY A 438 -15.54 34.76 12.72
N ASP A 439 -14.88 33.86 13.39
CA ASP A 439 -15.18 32.47 13.66
C ASP A 439 -14.83 31.52 12.50
N GLY A 440 -13.53 31.29 12.32
CA GLY A 440 -12.99 30.18 11.51
C GLY A 440 -13.24 28.78 12.10
N GLY A 441 -14.40 28.56 12.71
CA GLY A 441 -14.92 27.27 13.16
C GLY A 441 -15.78 26.55 12.13
N GLY A 442 -15.92 27.12 10.91
CA GLY A 442 -16.66 26.49 9.83
C GLY A 442 -15.83 25.43 9.14
N GLU A 443 -16.38 24.24 9.08
CA GLU A 443 -16.00 23.02 8.37
C GLU A 443 -14.76 23.12 7.45
N ARG A 444 -13.73 22.37 7.78
CA ARG A 444 -12.49 22.17 7.00
C ARG A 444 -12.77 21.45 5.66
N SER A 445 -13.90 21.75 5.00
CA SER A 445 -14.24 21.22 3.69
C SER A 445 -13.52 22.02 2.60
N VAL A 446 -13.12 21.33 1.55
CA VAL A 446 -12.59 21.97 0.34
C VAL A 446 -13.67 22.89 -0.22
N PRO A 447 -13.42 24.21 -0.37
CA PRO A 447 -14.45 25.14 -0.83
C PRO A 447 -14.89 24.78 -2.26
N ASP A 448 -16.18 24.92 -2.54
CA ASP A 448 -16.68 24.81 -3.91
C ASP A 448 -16.25 26.04 -4.71
N MET A 449 -15.22 25.84 -5.54
CA MET A 449 -14.60 26.88 -6.35
C MET A 449 -15.57 27.57 -7.31
N SER A 450 -16.69 26.91 -7.67
CA SER A 450 -17.69 27.46 -8.59
C SER A 450 -18.56 28.53 -7.95
N THR A 451 -18.67 28.55 -6.62
CA THR A 451 -19.52 29.46 -5.87
C THR A 451 -18.79 30.71 -5.35
N LEU A 452 -17.44 30.72 -5.43
CA LEU A 452 -16.62 31.80 -4.89
C LEU A 452 -16.52 33.00 -5.85
N PRO A 453 -16.61 34.26 -5.32
CA PRO A 453 -16.27 35.46 -6.09
C PRO A 453 -14.82 35.40 -6.59
N GLU A 454 -14.59 35.98 -7.81
CA GLU A 454 -13.29 35.91 -8.49
C GLU A 454 -12.08 36.31 -7.61
N PRO A 455 -12.11 37.41 -6.82
CA PRO A 455 -10.97 37.79 -5.99
C PRO A 455 -10.69 36.76 -4.89
N VAL A 456 -11.72 36.16 -4.28
CA VAL A 456 -11.57 35.16 -3.24
C VAL A 456 -11.08 33.85 -3.84
N ARG A 457 -11.57 33.47 -5.03
CA ARG A 457 -11.14 32.28 -5.74
C ARG A 457 -9.62 32.32 -6.02
N GLN A 458 -9.09 33.43 -6.51
CA GLN A 458 -7.65 33.60 -6.76
C GLN A 458 -6.82 33.46 -5.47
N ILE A 459 -7.32 33.98 -4.35
CA ILE A 459 -6.68 33.83 -3.04
C ILE A 459 -6.63 32.34 -2.64
N VAL A 460 -7.72 31.60 -2.83
CA VAL A 460 -7.78 30.15 -2.54
C VAL A 460 -6.83 29.36 -3.44
N GLU A 461 -6.85 29.62 -4.75
CA GLU A 461 -5.97 28.99 -5.74
C GLU A 461 -4.49 29.18 -5.36
N HIS A 462 -4.12 30.41 -5.02
CA HIS A 462 -2.77 30.76 -4.57
C HIS A 462 -2.40 30.07 -3.24
N ALA A 463 -3.30 30.13 -2.25
CA ALA A 463 -3.07 29.51 -0.95
C ALA A 463 -2.84 27.99 -1.05
N TYR A 464 -3.65 27.30 -1.85
CA TYR A 464 -3.44 25.86 -2.10
C TYR A 464 -2.16 25.58 -2.88
N GLY A 465 -1.78 26.44 -3.81
CA GLY A 465 -0.53 26.31 -4.54
C GLY A 465 0.69 26.36 -3.62
N VAL A 466 0.80 27.40 -2.82
CA VAL A 466 1.90 27.60 -1.85
C VAL A 466 1.89 26.50 -0.78
N ALA A 467 0.72 26.20 -0.19
CA ALA A 467 0.62 25.20 0.83
C ALA A 467 1.02 23.78 0.33
N THR A 468 0.71 23.46 -0.93
CA THR A 468 1.12 22.18 -1.55
C THR A 468 2.65 22.13 -1.77
N ALA A 469 3.27 23.23 -2.18
CA ALA A 469 4.73 23.31 -2.30
C ALA A 469 5.42 23.11 -0.94
N ASP A 470 4.96 23.78 0.11
CA ASP A 470 5.45 23.61 1.49
C ASP A 470 5.32 22.16 1.98
N LEU A 471 4.24 21.49 1.62
CA LEU A 471 4.00 20.10 1.96
C LEU A 471 5.05 19.17 1.34
N PHE A 472 5.42 19.36 0.08
CA PHE A 472 6.49 18.58 -0.55
C PHE A 472 7.86 18.90 0.04
N LEU A 473 8.09 20.15 0.46
CA LEU A 473 9.29 20.50 1.19
C LEU A 473 9.40 19.73 2.53
N ILE A 474 8.30 19.63 3.27
CA ILE A 474 8.22 18.88 4.54
C ILE A 474 8.36 17.36 4.30
N ALA A 475 7.90 16.83 3.17
CA ALA A 475 8.07 15.43 2.81
C ALA A 475 9.52 15.08 2.37
N THR A 476 10.30 16.06 1.90
CA THR A 476 11.68 15.85 1.41
C THR A 476 12.63 15.24 2.46
N PRO A 477 12.64 15.65 3.75
CA PRO A 477 13.40 14.97 4.80
C PRO A 477 13.08 13.48 4.95
N CYS A 478 11.82 13.06 4.76
CA CYS A 478 11.46 11.64 4.78
C CYS A 478 12.15 10.88 3.62
N ALA A 479 12.23 11.49 2.44
CA ALA A 479 12.94 10.90 1.32
C ALA A 479 14.47 10.83 1.54
N LEU A 480 15.05 11.83 2.20
CA LEU A 480 16.46 11.81 2.62
C LEU A 480 16.71 10.69 3.64
N LEU A 481 15.82 10.48 4.60
CA LEU A 481 15.91 9.36 5.53
C LEU A 481 15.78 8.01 4.80
N ALA A 482 14.90 7.90 3.79
CA ALA A 482 14.82 6.71 2.95
C ALA A 482 16.13 6.47 2.19
N LEU A 483 16.75 7.51 1.65
CA LEU A 483 18.06 7.42 1.01
C LEU A 483 19.12 6.92 1.99
N LEU A 484 19.18 7.46 3.19
CA LEU A 484 20.12 7.00 4.23
C LEU A 484 19.92 5.51 4.54
N THR A 485 18.68 5.06 4.75
CA THR A 485 18.42 3.64 5.02
C THR A 485 18.88 2.75 3.87
N VAL A 486 18.61 3.14 2.63
CA VAL A 486 18.99 2.38 1.43
C VAL A 486 20.50 2.31 1.24
N VAL A 487 21.24 3.38 1.51
CA VAL A 487 22.72 3.41 1.42
C VAL A 487 23.34 2.40 2.37
N PHE A 488 22.76 2.21 3.55
CA PHE A 488 23.28 1.27 4.56
C PHE A 488 22.92 -0.21 4.31
N ILE A 489 22.07 -0.52 3.32
CA ILE A 489 21.78 -1.91 2.93
C ILE A 489 23.03 -2.50 2.28
N LYS A 490 23.42 -3.70 2.71
CA LYS A 490 24.51 -4.46 2.07
C LYS A 490 23.98 -5.21 0.86
N GLU A 491 24.65 -5.04 -0.29
CA GLU A 491 24.30 -5.79 -1.49
C GLU A 491 24.72 -7.26 -1.36
N LYS A 492 23.77 -8.16 -1.60
CA LYS A 492 24.00 -9.59 -1.70
C LYS A 492 23.65 -10.06 -3.11
N PRO A 493 24.37 -11.05 -3.67
CA PRO A 493 24.04 -11.63 -4.97
C PRO A 493 22.58 -12.11 -5.00
N LEU A 494 21.91 -11.88 -6.12
CA LEU A 494 20.53 -12.33 -6.28
C LEU A 494 20.48 -13.85 -6.48
N LYS A 495 19.65 -14.50 -5.68
CA LYS A 495 19.37 -15.93 -5.79
C LYS A 495 18.74 -16.25 -7.16
N THR A 496 19.13 -17.38 -7.73
CA THR A 496 18.65 -17.85 -9.04
C THR A 496 17.55 -18.89 -8.93
N THR A 497 17.33 -19.43 -7.72
CA THR A 497 16.26 -20.38 -7.38
C THR A 497 15.01 -19.64 -6.89
N SER A 498 13.83 -20.17 -7.25
CA SER A 498 12.53 -19.66 -6.77
C SER A 498 12.28 -20.04 -5.30
N GLY A 499 11.31 -19.39 -4.66
CA GLY A 499 10.93 -19.75 -3.28
C GLY A 499 10.54 -21.22 -3.14
N MET A 500 9.87 -21.79 -4.14
CA MET A 500 9.48 -23.21 -4.13
C MET A 500 10.68 -24.14 -4.27
N GLU A 501 11.62 -23.82 -5.16
CA GLU A 501 12.86 -24.58 -5.31
C GLU A 501 13.68 -24.54 -4.02
N ARG A 502 13.79 -23.40 -3.38
CA ARG A 502 14.47 -23.22 -2.09
C ARG A 502 13.81 -24.00 -0.95
N LEU A 503 12.46 -24.02 -0.87
CA LEU A 503 11.75 -24.83 0.10
C LEU A 503 11.99 -26.32 -0.10
N ALA A 504 12.09 -26.79 -1.35
CA ALA A 504 12.40 -28.17 -1.66
C ALA A 504 13.87 -28.53 -1.29
N GLU A 505 14.82 -27.63 -1.53
CA GLU A 505 16.21 -27.77 -1.12
C GLU A 505 16.34 -27.81 0.42
N GLU A 506 15.65 -26.90 1.14
CA GLU A 506 15.63 -26.83 2.61
C GLU A 506 15.03 -28.13 3.22
N ALA A 507 13.96 -28.67 2.62
CA ALA A 507 13.34 -29.92 3.05
C ALA A 507 14.23 -31.15 2.78
N GLY A 508 14.90 -31.18 1.63
CA GLY A 508 15.86 -32.25 1.27
C GLY A 508 17.06 -32.30 2.23
N ALA A 509 17.63 -31.13 2.54
CA ALA A 509 18.75 -31.04 3.48
C ALA A 509 18.37 -31.46 4.90
N ALA A 510 17.14 -31.15 5.35
CA ALA A 510 16.65 -31.60 6.67
C ALA A 510 16.53 -33.13 6.73
N THR A 511 16.07 -33.78 5.64
CA THR A 511 15.92 -35.25 5.58
C THR A 511 17.28 -35.95 5.57
N GLU A 512 18.28 -35.37 4.89
CA GLU A 512 19.65 -35.93 4.89
C GLU A 512 20.29 -35.85 6.28
N THR A 513 20.10 -34.73 7.00
CA THR A 513 20.64 -34.54 8.35
C THR A 513 20.00 -35.51 9.36
N ASP A 514 18.69 -35.76 9.26
CA ASP A 514 18.00 -36.73 10.10
C ASP A 514 18.47 -38.17 9.83
N THR A 515 18.74 -38.51 8.56
CA THR A 515 19.23 -39.84 8.18
C THR A 515 20.69 -40.06 8.63
N GLU A 516 21.54 -39.04 8.59
CA GLU A 516 22.90 -39.13 9.11
C GLU A 516 22.93 -39.28 10.64
N THR A 517 22.00 -38.58 11.34
CA THR A 517 21.90 -38.67 12.81
C THR A 517 21.38 -40.04 13.26
N GLU A 518 20.43 -40.66 12.55
CA GLU A 518 19.96 -42.02 12.81
C GLU A 518 21.04 -43.06 12.54
N THR A 519 21.83 -42.89 11.47
CA THR A 519 22.93 -43.83 11.14
C THR A 519 24.08 -43.77 12.14
N ASP A 520 24.36 -42.60 12.72
CA ASP A 520 25.39 -42.45 13.75
C ASP A 520 24.96 -43.04 15.10
N THR A 521 23.64 -42.90 15.44
CA THR A 521 23.09 -43.47 16.65
C THR A 521 23.05 -45.00 16.60
N ASP A 522 22.75 -45.59 15.45
CA ASP A 522 22.76 -47.05 15.27
C ASP A 522 24.16 -47.64 15.29
N THR A 523 25.16 -46.88 14.80
CA THR A 523 26.58 -47.30 14.82
C THR A 523 27.21 -47.18 16.22
N GLU A 524 26.70 -46.32 17.09
CA GLU A 524 27.20 -46.17 18.46
C GLU A 524 26.57 -47.22 19.41
N THR A 525 25.29 -47.64 19.16
CA THR A 525 24.61 -48.70 19.89
C THR A 525 25.17 -50.09 19.60
N ASP A 526 25.67 -50.34 18.37
CA ASP A 526 26.23 -51.66 18.00
C ASP A 526 27.66 -51.87 18.58
N LYS A 527 28.41 -50.80 18.87
CA LYS A 527 29.71 -50.85 19.52
C LYS A 527 29.66 -51.13 21.02
N THR A 528 28.50 -50.92 21.68
CA THR A 528 28.34 -51.15 23.12
C THR A 528 27.87 -52.58 23.45
N VAL A 529 27.35 -53.34 22.47
CA VAL A 529 26.85 -54.73 22.67
C VAL A 529 27.96 -55.79 22.43
N VAL A 530 29.07 -55.47 21.80
CA VAL A 530 30.18 -56.41 21.51
C VAL A 530 31.28 -56.38 22.59
N GLY A 531 31.13 -55.60 23.65
CA GLY A 531 32.12 -55.39 24.73
C GLY A 531 31.74 -55.96 26.09
N SER A 532 30.83 -56.98 26.19
CA SER A 532 30.48 -57.64 27.47
C SER A 532 30.66 -59.14 27.41
#